data_8131f473995726708f266fb1ab1c3e19
#
_entry.id   8131f473995726708f266fb1ab1c3e19
#
_cell.length_a   1.000
_cell.length_b   1.000
_cell.length_c   1.000
_cell.angle_alpha   90.00
_cell.angle_beta   90.00
_cell.angle_gamma   90.00
#
_symmetry.space_group_name_H-M   'P 1'
#
loop_
_entity.id
_entity.type
_entity.pdbx_description
1 polymer ?
#
loop_
_entity_poly.entity_id
_entity_poly.type
_entity_poly.pdbx_seq_one_letter_code
_entity_poly.pdbx_strand_id
1 'polypeptide(L)'
;MTKAIIHMAKGDIVIELFDKEAPKTVANFVKLIKEGFYDGLTFHRVIPGFVAQGGCPNGNGTGGPGYTIEDELIGNPHKHVRGALSMAHRGPNTGGSQFFIVYEPQPHLDGVHTVFGQVVEGMDIVNAIYQGEHMEGLEVIED
;
A
#
# COMPACT_ATOMS: atom_id res chain seq x y z
N MET A 1 8.71 -16.09 -2.04
CA MET A 1 7.54 -15.19 -2.07
C MET A 1 7.76 -14.10 -1.03
N THR A 2 7.54 -12.85 -1.41
CA THR A 2 7.77 -11.70 -0.51
C THR A 2 6.46 -11.29 0.13
N LYS A 3 6.48 -11.08 1.44
CA LYS A 3 5.33 -10.58 2.19
C LYS A 3 5.74 -9.36 3.00
N ALA A 4 4.79 -8.44 3.19
CA ALA A 4 4.94 -7.32 4.11
C ALA A 4 3.97 -7.50 5.26
N ILE A 5 4.38 -7.08 6.46
CA ILE A 5 3.51 -7.07 7.63
C ILE A 5 3.40 -5.63 8.12
N ILE A 6 2.19 -5.11 8.20
CA ILE A 6 1.92 -3.82 8.82
C ILE A 6 1.48 -4.09 10.26
N HIS A 7 2.27 -3.63 11.20
CA HIS A 7 1.96 -3.76 12.63
C HIS A 7 1.09 -2.59 13.07
N MET A 8 -0.14 -2.90 13.45
CA MET A 8 -1.08 -1.92 14.00
C MET A 8 -1.26 -2.22 15.49
N ALA A 9 -1.74 -1.26 16.27
CA ALA A 9 -2.02 -1.49 17.68
C ALA A 9 -3.01 -2.63 17.92
N LYS A 10 -3.93 -2.83 16.99
CA LYS A 10 -4.99 -3.86 17.07
C LYS A 10 -4.55 -5.23 16.59
N GLY A 11 -3.45 -5.33 15.88
CA GLY A 11 -2.96 -6.57 15.28
C GLY A 11 -2.24 -6.33 13.97
N ASP A 12 -1.90 -7.42 13.29
CA ASP A 12 -1.06 -7.36 12.10
C ASP A 12 -1.87 -7.55 10.82
N ILE A 13 -1.45 -6.84 9.78
CA ILE A 13 -1.97 -7.00 8.42
C ILE A 13 -0.85 -7.65 7.60
N VAL A 14 -1.10 -8.84 7.07
CA VAL A 14 -0.12 -9.56 6.27
C VAL A 14 -0.49 -9.45 4.80
N ILE A 15 0.46 -9.01 3.98
CA ILE A 15 0.26 -8.71 2.57
C ILE A 15 1.26 -9.50 1.74
N GLU A 16 0.75 -10.27 0.77
CA GLU A 16 1.59 -10.89 -0.24
C GLU A 16 1.92 -9.85 -1.30
N LEU A 17 3.20 -9.70 -1.64
CA LEU A 17 3.67 -8.73 -2.63
C LEU A 17 3.88 -9.40 -3.98
N PHE A 18 3.52 -8.70 -5.06
CA PHE A 18 3.56 -9.24 -6.42
C PHE A 18 4.89 -8.91 -7.10
N ASP A 19 5.95 -9.58 -6.69
CA ASP A 19 7.32 -9.34 -7.15
C ASP A 19 7.47 -9.46 -8.66
N LYS A 20 6.72 -10.37 -9.28
CA LYS A 20 6.87 -10.67 -10.72
C LYS A 20 6.14 -9.68 -11.59
N GLU A 21 4.96 -9.23 -11.15
CA GLU A 21 4.08 -8.37 -11.96
C GLU A 21 4.32 -6.89 -11.70
N ALA A 22 4.87 -6.53 -10.54
CA ALA A 22 5.19 -5.15 -10.18
C ALA A 22 6.56 -5.06 -9.50
N PRO A 23 7.63 -5.50 -10.16
CA PRO A 23 8.95 -5.64 -9.52
C PRO A 23 9.53 -4.33 -9.01
N LYS A 24 9.39 -3.24 -9.74
CA LYS A 24 9.92 -1.93 -9.32
C LYS A 24 9.14 -1.35 -8.17
N THR A 25 7.82 -1.48 -8.19
CA THR A 25 6.94 -0.99 -7.12
C THR A 25 7.20 -1.77 -5.84
N VAL A 26 7.30 -3.10 -5.92
CA VAL A 26 7.61 -3.94 -4.77
C VAL A 26 9.00 -3.63 -4.23
N ALA A 27 10.01 -3.51 -5.10
CA ALA A 27 11.39 -3.20 -4.68
C ALA A 27 11.45 -1.86 -3.93
N ASN A 28 10.74 -0.85 -4.41
CA ASN A 28 10.65 0.45 -3.76
C ASN A 28 9.98 0.35 -2.39
N PHE A 29 8.86 -0.34 -2.32
CA PHE A 29 8.11 -0.54 -1.06
C PHE A 29 8.98 -1.26 -0.03
N VAL A 30 9.64 -2.35 -0.42
CA VAL A 30 10.54 -3.12 0.43
C VAL A 30 11.71 -2.26 0.93
N LYS A 31 12.31 -1.47 0.03
CA LYS A 31 13.40 -0.55 0.39
C LYS A 31 12.96 0.44 1.46
N LEU A 32 11.80 1.06 1.28
CA LEU A 32 11.26 2.04 2.23
C LEU A 32 10.95 1.39 3.58
N ILE A 33 10.41 0.17 3.58
CA ILE A 33 10.17 -0.58 4.82
C ILE A 33 11.48 -0.82 5.56
N LYS A 34 12.51 -1.30 4.86
CA LYS A 34 13.81 -1.62 5.47
C LYS A 34 14.52 -0.38 6.01
N GLU A 35 14.24 0.78 5.44
CA GLU A 35 14.79 2.06 5.92
C GLU A 35 14.02 2.64 7.11
N GLY A 36 12.91 2.01 7.52
CA GLY A 36 12.07 2.52 8.59
C GLY A 36 11.21 3.71 8.18
N PHE A 37 11.06 3.96 6.88
CA PHE A 37 10.35 5.12 6.36
C PHE A 37 8.90 5.19 6.85
N TYR A 38 8.24 4.04 6.92
CA TYR A 38 6.82 3.97 7.28
C TYR A 38 6.54 3.95 8.78
N ASP A 39 7.57 3.78 9.61
CA ASP A 39 7.37 3.66 11.06
C ASP A 39 6.73 4.93 11.63
N GLY A 40 5.61 4.77 12.31
CA GLY A 40 4.87 5.88 12.91
C GLY A 40 4.05 6.72 11.96
N LEU A 41 4.06 6.43 10.66
CA LEU A 41 3.19 7.14 9.71
C LEU A 41 1.74 6.72 9.89
N THR A 42 0.81 7.49 9.29
CA THR A 42 -0.62 7.29 9.50
C THR A 42 -1.35 6.82 8.25
N PHE A 43 -2.54 6.27 8.46
CA PHE A 43 -3.56 6.16 7.40
C PHE A 43 -4.33 7.47 7.42
N HIS A 44 -3.83 8.45 6.67
CA HIS A 44 -4.34 9.83 6.71
C HIS A 44 -5.67 10.02 5.99
N ARG A 45 -6.08 9.05 5.15
CA ARG A 45 -7.31 9.14 4.39
C ARG A 45 -8.00 7.78 4.40
N VAL A 46 -9.09 7.68 5.16
CA VAL A 46 -9.87 6.44 5.28
C VAL A 46 -11.30 6.73 4.85
N ILE A 47 -11.73 6.10 3.76
CA ILE A 47 -13.06 6.28 3.21
C ILE A 47 -13.77 4.93 3.25
N PRO A 48 -14.79 4.76 4.12
CA PRO A 48 -15.53 3.49 4.22
C PRO A 48 -16.08 3.05 2.87
N GLY A 49 -15.94 1.75 2.59
CA GLY A 49 -16.40 1.17 1.32
C GLY A 49 -15.51 1.48 0.12
N PHE A 50 -14.45 2.25 0.32
CA PHE A 50 -13.53 2.62 -0.74
C PHE A 50 -12.10 2.16 -0.40
N VAL A 51 -11.32 2.99 0.29
CA VAL A 51 -9.90 2.69 0.57
C VAL A 51 -9.46 3.21 1.94
N ALA A 52 -8.38 2.60 2.45
CA ALA A 52 -7.56 3.15 3.53
C ALA A 52 -6.21 3.52 2.92
N GLN A 53 -5.88 4.80 2.86
CA GLN A 53 -4.66 5.33 2.25
C GLN A 53 -3.69 5.84 3.30
N GLY A 54 -2.42 5.46 3.19
CA GLY A 54 -1.40 5.86 4.13
C GLY A 54 -0.02 5.96 3.50
N GLY A 55 0.99 6.16 4.35
CA GLY A 55 2.38 6.20 3.91
C GLY A 55 2.87 7.57 3.48
N CYS A 56 2.15 8.64 3.80
CA CYS A 56 2.59 10.01 3.54
C CYS A 56 3.42 10.52 4.73
N PRO A 57 4.69 10.93 4.52
CA PRO A 57 5.51 11.43 5.63
C PRO A 57 4.98 12.71 6.27
N ASN A 58 4.19 13.50 5.54
CA ASN A 58 3.58 14.71 6.07
C ASN A 58 2.19 14.47 6.69
N GLY A 59 1.64 13.27 6.53
CA GLY A 59 0.35 12.89 7.10
C GLY A 59 -0.87 13.58 6.48
N ASN A 60 -0.71 14.19 5.31
CA ASN A 60 -1.79 14.96 4.66
C ASN A 60 -1.93 14.72 3.15
N GLY A 61 -1.20 13.74 2.62
CA GLY A 61 -1.26 13.38 1.20
C GLY A 61 -0.30 14.15 0.30
N THR A 62 0.46 15.10 0.83
CA THR A 62 1.33 15.96 0.01
C THR A 62 2.78 15.47 -0.09
N GLY A 63 3.19 14.53 0.76
CA GLY A 63 4.58 14.11 0.86
C GLY A 63 4.87 12.78 0.20
N GLY A 64 6.16 12.49 0.04
CA GLY A 64 6.66 11.25 -0.51
C GLY A 64 8.12 11.06 -0.15
N PRO A 65 8.80 10.08 -0.78
CA PRO A 65 10.18 9.74 -0.42
C PRO A 65 11.24 10.66 -1.07
N GLY A 66 10.82 11.66 -1.81
CA GLY A 66 11.72 12.58 -2.49
C GLY A 66 12.01 12.20 -3.95
N TYR A 67 11.33 11.21 -4.47
CA TYR A 67 11.43 10.74 -5.85
C TYR A 67 10.09 10.10 -6.27
N THR A 68 9.96 9.79 -7.55
CA THR A 68 8.77 9.07 -8.07
C THR A 68 9.20 7.77 -8.73
N ILE A 69 8.24 6.85 -8.86
CA ILE A 69 8.44 5.57 -9.56
C ILE A 69 7.45 5.44 -10.70
N GLU A 70 7.83 4.64 -11.70
CA GLU A 70 6.98 4.35 -12.84
C GLU A 70 5.81 3.45 -12.45
N ASP A 71 4.67 3.67 -13.10
CA ASP A 71 3.55 2.74 -13.03
C ASP A 71 3.94 1.40 -13.67
N GLU A 72 3.41 0.31 -13.12
CA GLU A 72 3.62 -1.03 -13.67
C GLU A 72 2.27 -1.65 -14.01
N LEU A 73 1.69 -1.17 -15.10
CA LEU A 73 0.33 -1.53 -15.52
C LEU A 73 0.33 -2.59 -16.64
N ILE A 74 1.27 -2.48 -17.59
CA ILE A 74 1.35 -3.39 -18.73
C ILE A 74 1.85 -4.76 -18.25
N GLY A 75 1.08 -5.81 -18.56
CA GLY A 75 1.42 -7.16 -18.13
C GLY A 75 1.07 -7.46 -16.67
N ASN A 76 0.45 -6.52 -15.98
CA ASN A 76 -0.01 -6.71 -14.60
C ASN A 76 -1.49 -7.10 -14.63
N PRO A 77 -1.84 -8.35 -14.32
CA PRO A 77 -3.23 -8.82 -14.40
C PRO A 77 -4.06 -8.48 -13.17
N HIS A 78 -3.44 -7.94 -12.13
CA HIS A 78 -4.10 -7.74 -10.84
C HIS A 78 -5.07 -6.55 -10.89
N LYS A 79 -6.18 -6.70 -10.19
CA LYS A 79 -7.26 -5.72 -10.16
C LYS A 79 -7.50 -5.22 -8.75
N HIS A 80 -8.24 -4.12 -8.64
CA HIS A 80 -8.59 -3.53 -7.34
C HIS A 80 -9.75 -4.28 -6.72
N VAL A 81 -9.47 -5.49 -6.26
CA VAL A 81 -10.41 -6.32 -5.50
C VAL A 81 -10.27 -6.02 -4.00
N ARG A 82 -11.18 -6.54 -3.19
CA ARG A 82 -11.10 -6.38 -1.73
C ARG A 82 -9.74 -6.86 -1.21
N GLY A 83 -9.07 -6.02 -0.44
CA GLY A 83 -7.75 -6.31 0.12
C GLY A 83 -6.58 -6.05 -0.81
N ALA A 84 -6.81 -5.53 -2.01
CA ALA A 84 -5.73 -5.17 -2.92
C ALA A 84 -4.89 -4.03 -2.34
N LEU A 85 -3.56 -4.14 -2.46
CA LEU A 85 -2.62 -3.09 -2.11
C LEU A 85 -2.19 -2.40 -3.40
N SER A 86 -2.40 -1.10 -3.50
CA SER A 86 -2.18 -0.34 -4.72
C SER A 86 -1.43 0.95 -4.43
N MET A 87 -0.69 1.44 -5.42
CA MET A 87 0.13 2.64 -5.27
C MET A 87 -0.70 3.89 -5.55
N ALA A 88 -0.77 4.78 -4.56
CA ALA A 88 -1.39 6.09 -4.74
C ALA A 88 -0.48 6.99 -5.57
N HIS A 89 -1.07 7.84 -6.41
CA HIS A 89 -0.33 8.80 -7.23
C HIS A 89 -1.22 9.97 -7.64
N ARG A 90 -0.62 10.96 -8.29
CA ARG A 90 -1.30 12.18 -8.77
C ARG A 90 -1.31 12.26 -10.29
N GLY A 91 -1.22 11.13 -10.97
CA GLY A 91 -1.16 11.03 -12.41
C GLY A 91 -0.14 9.97 -12.80
N PRO A 92 0.05 9.73 -14.12
CA PRO A 92 0.97 8.69 -14.57
C PRO A 92 2.39 8.88 -14.05
N ASN A 93 2.99 7.80 -13.55
CA ASN A 93 4.39 7.73 -13.13
C ASN A 93 4.76 8.71 -12.02
N THR A 94 3.84 8.96 -11.08
CA THR A 94 4.07 9.86 -9.93
C THR A 94 3.95 9.16 -8.57
N GLY A 95 3.92 7.83 -8.54
CA GLY A 95 3.92 7.08 -7.29
C GLY A 95 5.20 7.29 -6.50
N GLY A 96 5.15 7.06 -5.19
CA GLY A 96 6.29 7.21 -4.30
C GLY A 96 6.17 6.31 -3.08
N SER A 97 5.65 6.84 -1.98
CA SER A 97 5.49 6.08 -0.75
C SER A 97 4.05 5.82 -0.36
N GLN A 98 3.11 6.62 -0.83
CA GLN A 98 1.72 6.48 -0.43
C GLN A 98 1.09 5.28 -1.13
N PHE A 99 0.33 4.51 -0.36
CA PHE A 99 -0.39 3.34 -0.85
C PHE A 99 -1.80 3.32 -0.27
N PHE A 100 -2.65 2.49 -0.85
CA PHE A 100 -3.98 2.27 -0.28
C PHE A 100 -4.35 0.79 -0.32
N ILE A 101 -5.18 0.41 0.64
CA ILE A 101 -5.76 -0.93 0.72
C ILE A 101 -7.25 -0.80 0.41
N VAL A 102 -7.74 -1.62 -0.50
CA VAL A 102 -9.11 -1.53 -1.01
C VAL A 102 -10.08 -2.25 -0.08
N TYR A 103 -11.16 -1.56 0.32
CA TYR A 103 -12.22 -2.18 1.13
C TYR A 103 -13.19 -2.99 0.28
N GLU A 104 -13.63 -2.43 -0.84
CA GLU A 104 -14.57 -3.05 -1.78
C GLU A 104 -14.02 -2.90 -3.19
N PRO A 105 -14.36 -3.78 -4.15
CA PRO A 105 -13.83 -3.68 -5.50
C PRO A 105 -14.00 -2.31 -6.14
N GLN A 106 -12.94 -1.82 -6.77
CA GLN A 106 -12.90 -0.49 -7.39
C GLN A 106 -12.42 -0.63 -8.84
N PRO A 107 -13.25 -1.14 -9.76
CA PRO A 107 -12.82 -1.40 -11.13
C PRO A 107 -12.40 -0.16 -11.91
N HIS A 108 -12.88 1.03 -11.51
CA HIS A 108 -12.47 2.27 -12.17
C HIS A 108 -10.99 2.63 -11.93
N LEU A 109 -10.33 1.98 -10.96
CA LEU A 109 -8.91 2.19 -10.69
C LEU A 109 -8.03 1.21 -11.49
N ASP A 110 -8.60 0.16 -12.05
CA ASP A 110 -7.84 -0.83 -12.81
C ASP A 110 -7.22 -0.19 -14.04
N GLY A 111 -5.93 -0.47 -14.27
CA GLY A 111 -5.19 0.13 -15.38
C GLY A 111 -4.77 1.59 -15.14
N VAL A 112 -5.03 2.15 -13.97
CA VAL A 112 -4.64 3.52 -13.59
C VAL A 112 -3.63 3.50 -12.46
N HIS A 113 -3.87 2.70 -11.42
CA HIS A 113 -2.96 2.54 -10.29
C HIS A 113 -2.33 1.15 -10.32
N THR A 114 -1.07 1.06 -9.89
CA THR A 114 -0.34 -0.21 -9.84
C THR A 114 -0.77 -1.04 -8.63
N VAL A 115 -1.45 -2.16 -8.87
CA VAL A 115 -1.73 -3.14 -7.82
C VAL A 115 -0.47 -3.96 -7.62
N PHE A 116 0.09 -3.96 -6.41
CA PHE A 116 1.36 -4.65 -6.14
C PHE A 116 1.31 -5.60 -4.94
N GLY A 117 0.16 -5.82 -4.37
CA GLY A 117 0.00 -6.76 -3.27
C GLY A 117 -1.46 -7.11 -2.99
N GLN A 118 -1.64 -8.07 -2.07
CA GLN A 118 -2.95 -8.55 -1.64
C GLN A 118 -2.88 -8.90 -0.16
N VAL A 119 -3.82 -8.40 0.62
CA VAL A 119 -3.97 -8.79 2.03
C VAL A 119 -4.38 -10.26 2.08
N VAL A 120 -3.59 -11.07 2.79
CA VAL A 120 -3.84 -12.51 2.97
C VAL A 120 -4.25 -12.84 4.40
N GLU A 121 -3.91 -12.00 5.38
CA GLU A 121 -4.35 -12.11 6.77
C GLU A 121 -4.58 -10.71 7.34
N GLY A 122 -5.53 -10.59 8.24
CA GLY A 122 -5.76 -9.32 8.94
C GLY A 122 -6.72 -8.38 8.24
N MET A 123 -7.59 -8.87 7.36
CA MET A 123 -8.58 -8.00 6.73
C MET A 123 -9.53 -7.38 7.75
N ASP A 124 -9.81 -8.07 8.86
CA ASP A 124 -10.57 -7.53 9.98
C ASP A 124 -9.87 -6.31 10.61
N ILE A 125 -8.53 -6.33 10.67
CA ILE A 125 -7.73 -5.20 11.13
C ILE A 125 -7.85 -4.04 10.15
N VAL A 126 -7.78 -4.32 8.83
CA VAL A 126 -7.97 -3.30 7.79
C VAL A 126 -9.34 -2.64 7.93
N ASN A 127 -10.39 -3.44 8.13
CA ASN A 127 -11.76 -2.92 8.28
C ASN A 127 -11.92 -2.05 9.53
N ALA A 128 -11.04 -2.18 10.50
CA ALA A 128 -11.09 -1.43 11.75
C ALA A 128 -10.18 -0.20 11.77
N ILE A 129 -9.45 0.09 10.68
CA ILE A 129 -8.61 1.28 10.59
C ILE A 129 -9.48 2.53 10.64
N TYR A 130 -9.09 3.50 11.48
CA TYR A 130 -9.74 4.80 11.51
C TYR A 130 -8.80 5.87 10.96
N GLN A 131 -9.36 6.96 10.48
CA GLN A 131 -8.57 8.04 9.86
C GLN A 131 -7.62 8.65 10.87
N GLY A 132 -6.35 8.70 10.52
CA GLY A 132 -5.29 9.20 11.39
C GLY A 132 -4.63 8.13 12.24
N GLU A 133 -5.08 6.87 12.16
CA GLU A 133 -4.46 5.79 12.92
C GLU A 133 -3.02 5.56 12.49
N HIS A 134 -2.11 5.40 13.47
CA HIS A 134 -0.68 5.18 13.19
C HIS A 134 -0.38 3.72 12.88
N MET A 135 0.53 3.52 11.93
CA MET A 135 1.22 2.25 11.75
C MET A 135 2.36 2.21 12.78
N GLU A 136 2.47 1.14 13.55
CA GLU A 136 3.55 1.02 14.54
C GLU A 136 4.87 0.70 13.87
N GLY A 137 4.83 -0.06 12.79
CA GLY A 137 5.99 -0.41 12.01
C GLY A 137 5.63 -1.35 10.89
N LEU A 138 6.54 -1.54 9.96
CA LEU A 138 6.38 -2.49 8.88
C LEU A 138 7.62 -3.39 8.83
N GLU A 139 7.41 -4.64 8.42
CA GLU A 139 8.53 -5.55 8.18
C GLU A 139 8.30 -6.35 6.90
N VAL A 140 9.38 -6.89 6.36
CA VAL A 140 9.36 -7.71 5.15
C VAL A 140 9.81 -9.12 5.50
N ILE A 141 9.08 -10.10 4.98
CA ILE A 141 9.45 -11.51 5.08
C ILE A 141 9.71 -12.02 3.66
N GLU A 142 10.91 -12.49 3.42
CA GLU A 142 11.32 -13.04 2.12
C GLU A 142 11.60 -14.54 2.28
N ASP A 143 10.89 -15.33 1.49
CA ASP A 143 11.07 -16.78 1.46
C ASP A 143 11.90 -17.21 0.26
#